data_99114e514076bafcba9eea5e6ef3f046
#
_entry.id   99114e514076bafcba9eea5e6ef3f046
#
_cell.length_a   1.000
_cell.length_b   1.000
_cell.length_c   1.000
_cell.angle_alpha   90.00
_cell.angle_beta   90.00
_cell.angle_gamma   90.00
#
_symmetry.space_group_name_H-M   'P 1'
#
loop_
_entity.id
_entity.type
_entity.pdbx_description
1 polymer ?
#
loop_
_entity_poly.entity_id
_entity_poly.type
_entity_poly.pdbx_seq_one_letter_code
_entity_poly.pdbx_strand_id
1 'polypeptide(L)'
;MGAVDTPQPSSSGKGKRRVGVRIDMTPLVDVAFLLLIFFMVTTVFRTPQALEINLPPKDNPPVPIAKSNIFTVYALPGDRYKWNMSDNPPAEVPFNELPATLKQERDKNPNRIVVVIKIHPEAKFHSMVDIIDELDALKMTRFALAPMTPEDKKAVGSP
;
A
#
# COMPACT_ATOMS: atom_id res chain seq x y z
N MET A 1 -107.28 22.21 10.32
CA MET A 1 -106.14 23.11 10.41
C MET A 1 -104.96 22.30 9.91
N GLY A 2 -104.46 22.65 8.69
CA GLY A 2 -103.50 21.92 7.95
C GLY A 2 -102.06 22.19 8.38
N ALA A 3 -101.32 21.12 8.59
CA ALA A 3 -99.84 21.19 8.67
C ALA A 3 -99.31 20.80 7.31
N VAL A 4 -98.57 21.78 6.68
CA VAL A 4 -97.91 21.60 5.41
C VAL A 4 -96.61 20.89 5.64
N ASP A 5 -96.52 19.70 5.08
CA ASP A 5 -95.35 18.87 5.13
C ASP A 5 -94.42 19.35 3.96
N THR A 6 -93.28 19.97 4.29
CA THR A 6 -92.31 20.38 3.32
C THR A 6 -91.21 19.29 3.21
N PRO A 7 -90.98 18.73 2.02
CA PRO A 7 -89.93 17.74 1.87
C PRO A 7 -88.53 18.45 1.89
N GLN A 8 -87.70 18.04 2.85
CA GLN A 8 -86.27 18.41 2.87
C GLN A 8 -85.54 17.73 1.74
N PRO A 9 -84.68 18.46 1.04
CA PRO A 9 -83.81 17.85 0.06
C PRO A 9 -82.66 17.14 0.72
N SER A 10 -82.63 15.84 0.53
CA SER A 10 -81.49 14.98 0.91
C SER A 10 -80.23 15.38 0.07
N SER A 11 -79.36 16.10 0.68
CA SER A 11 -78.04 16.36 0.06
C SER A 11 -77.17 15.08 0.16
N SER A 12 -77.20 14.27 -0.91
CA SER A 12 -76.26 13.22 -1.16
C SER A 12 -74.85 13.82 -1.38
N GLY A 13 -74.17 14.15 -0.28
CA GLY A 13 -72.78 14.53 -0.30
C GLY A 13 -71.93 13.32 -0.62
N LYS A 14 -71.52 13.21 -1.90
CA LYS A 14 -70.58 12.24 -2.38
C LYS A 14 -69.22 12.62 -1.77
N GLY A 15 -68.97 12.13 -0.52
CA GLY A 15 -67.69 12.30 0.18
C GLY A 15 -66.58 11.71 -0.68
N LYS A 16 -65.71 12.56 -1.23
CA LYS A 16 -64.46 12.14 -1.84
C LYS A 16 -63.68 11.35 -0.80
N ARG A 17 -63.62 10.01 -0.95
CA ARG A 17 -62.68 9.17 -0.21
C ARG A 17 -61.30 9.72 -0.44
N ARG A 18 -60.71 10.38 0.56
CA ARG A 18 -59.29 10.67 0.60
C ARG A 18 -58.56 9.36 0.71
N VAL A 19 -58.02 8.88 -0.42
CA VAL A 19 -57.12 7.73 -0.43
C VAL A 19 -55.86 8.23 0.27
N GLY A 20 -55.65 7.84 1.52
CA GLY A 20 -54.39 8.07 2.21
C GLY A 20 -53.29 7.28 1.47
N VAL A 21 -52.53 7.92 0.68
CA VAL A 21 -51.32 7.31 0.07
C VAL A 21 -50.36 7.04 1.22
N ARG A 22 -50.31 5.78 1.66
CA ARG A 22 -49.24 5.32 2.54
C ARG A 22 -47.98 5.16 1.68
N ILE A 23 -47.08 6.10 1.83
CA ILE A 23 -45.74 5.99 1.22
C ILE A 23 -44.99 4.93 2.03
N ASP A 24 -44.73 3.80 1.41
CA ASP A 24 -43.85 2.78 2.00
C ASP A 24 -42.39 3.24 1.86
N MET A 25 -41.75 3.50 3.00
CA MET A 25 -40.37 3.95 3.06
C MET A 25 -39.33 2.81 2.98
N THR A 26 -39.81 1.56 2.98
CA THR A 26 -38.92 0.37 2.95
C THR A 26 -37.96 0.36 1.77
N PRO A 27 -38.40 0.66 0.52
CA PRO A 27 -37.46 0.69 -0.62
C PRO A 27 -36.40 1.79 -0.49
N LEU A 28 -36.72 2.90 0.12
CA LEU A 28 -35.80 4.03 0.31
C LEU A 28 -34.72 3.69 1.33
N VAL A 29 -35.09 3.01 2.40
CA VAL A 29 -34.12 2.53 3.41
C VAL A 29 -33.19 1.48 2.82
N ASP A 30 -33.70 0.57 1.99
CA ASP A 30 -32.87 -0.44 1.34
C ASP A 30 -31.80 0.18 0.43
N VAL A 31 -32.19 1.16 -0.41
CA VAL A 31 -31.24 1.90 -1.25
C VAL A 31 -30.19 2.63 -0.39
N ALA A 32 -30.59 3.22 0.74
CA ALA A 32 -29.66 3.89 1.64
C ALA A 32 -28.65 2.91 2.25
N PHE A 33 -29.08 1.71 2.67
CA PHE A 33 -28.18 0.68 3.16
C PHE A 33 -27.26 0.13 2.07
N LEU A 34 -27.74 -0.09 0.86
CA LEU A 34 -26.91 -0.52 -0.27
C LEU A 34 -25.81 0.50 -0.58
N LEU A 35 -26.13 1.79 -0.58
CA LEU A 35 -25.14 2.86 -0.76
C LEU A 35 -24.14 2.89 0.39
N LEU A 36 -24.57 2.72 1.62
CA LEU A 36 -23.70 2.70 2.79
C LEU A 36 -22.71 1.52 2.71
N ILE A 37 -23.20 0.32 2.40
CA ILE A 37 -22.36 -0.87 2.22
C ILE A 37 -21.38 -0.68 1.06
N PHE A 38 -21.87 -0.12 -0.06
CA PHE A 38 -21.01 0.17 -1.22
C PHE A 38 -19.86 1.12 -0.85
N PHE A 39 -20.14 2.23 -0.17
CA PHE A 39 -19.10 3.15 0.27
C PHE A 39 -18.18 2.51 1.32
N MET A 40 -18.71 1.73 2.25
CA MET A 40 -17.90 1.03 3.23
C MET A 40 -16.91 0.07 2.55
N VAL A 41 -17.36 -0.74 1.61
CA VAL A 41 -16.50 -1.69 0.87
C VAL A 41 -15.48 -0.95 0.02
N THR A 42 -15.89 0.11 -0.70
CA THR A 42 -14.96 0.87 -1.55
C THR A 42 -13.91 1.65 -0.76
N THR A 43 -14.21 2.07 0.47
CA THR A 43 -13.21 2.74 1.33
C THR A 43 -12.21 1.77 1.95
N VAL A 44 -12.60 0.53 2.23
CA VAL A 44 -11.68 -0.50 2.78
C VAL A 44 -10.57 -0.87 1.79
N PHE A 45 -10.83 -0.81 0.47
CA PHE A 45 -9.81 -1.09 -0.55
C PHE A 45 -8.79 0.04 -0.77
N ARG A 46 -8.91 1.16 -0.07
CA ARG A 46 -8.02 2.32 -0.19
C ARG A 46 -6.96 2.40 0.90
N THR A 47 -6.42 1.31 1.33
CA THR A 47 -5.08 1.37 1.90
C THR A 47 -4.09 1.08 0.77
N PRO A 48 -3.57 2.10 0.06
CA PRO A 48 -2.33 1.89 -0.64
C PRO A 48 -1.34 1.54 0.46
N GLN A 49 -0.82 0.32 0.43
CA GLN A 49 0.46 0.06 1.06
C GLN A 49 1.46 0.85 0.20
N ALA A 50 1.43 2.18 0.38
CA ALA A 50 2.52 2.99 -0.09
C ALA A 50 3.72 2.49 0.70
N LEU A 51 4.59 1.76 0.03
CA LEU A 51 5.93 1.55 0.53
C LEU A 51 6.45 2.95 0.84
N GLU A 52 6.52 3.32 2.10
CA GLU A 52 7.21 4.55 2.50
C GLU A 52 8.69 4.33 2.19
N ILE A 53 9.05 4.59 0.94
CA ILE A 53 10.46 4.72 0.56
C ILE A 53 10.92 5.99 1.26
N ASN A 54 11.50 5.84 2.43
CA ASN A 54 12.18 6.92 3.10
C ASN A 54 13.42 7.30 2.28
N LEU A 55 13.20 8.06 1.22
CA LEU A 55 14.27 8.78 0.56
C LEU A 55 14.72 9.85 1.55
N PRO A 56 15.99 9.86 1.94
CA PRO A 56 16.50 10.93 2.80
C PRO A 56 16.22 12.26 2.10
N PRO A 57 15.62 13.25 2.78
CA PRO A 57 15.38 14.56 2.20
C PRO A 57 16.71 15.16 1.76
N LYS A 58 16.74 15.72 0.55
CA LYS A 58 17.94 16.31 -0.08
C LYS A 58 18.66 17.37 0.77
N ASP A 59 17.98 17.89 1.78
CA ASP A 59 18.41 19.03 2.58
C ASP A 59 18.86 18.68 4.01
N ASN A 60 18.79 17.41 4.42
CA ASN A 60 19.38 17.00 5.69
C ASN A 60 20.84 16.62 5.51
N PRO A 61 21.74 17.15 6.37
CA PRO A 61 23.11 16.68 6.37
C PRO A 61 23.10 15.16 6.56
N PRO A 62 23.89 14.41 5.79
CA PRO A 62 23.92 12.96 5.88
C PRO A 62 24.23 12.59 7.34
N VAL A 63 23.28 11.93 8.00
CA VAL A 63 23.56 11.33 9.30
C VAL A 63 24.72 10.37 9.06
N PRO A 64 25.87 10.53 9.71
CA PRO A 64 27.01 9.68 9.48
C PRO A 64 26.67 8.26 9.97
N ILE A 65 26.14 7.45 9.05
CA ILE A 65 25.96 6.02 9.30
C ILE A 65 27.37 5.44 9.27
N ALA A 66 27.77 4.81 10.37
CA ALA A 66 29.07 4.14 10.39
C ALA A 66 29.09 3.14 9.23
N LYS A 67 30.09 3.26 8.35
CA LYS A 67 30.24 2.40 7.15
C LYS A 67 30.16 0.90 7.49
N SER A 68 30.62 0.53 8.68
CA SER A 68 30.53 -0.84 9.20
C SER A 68 29.10 -1.40 9.32
N ASN A 69 28.08 -0.55 9.30
CA ASN A 69 26.69 -0.95 9.46
C ASN A 69 25.89 -0.89 8.14
N ILE A 70 26.58 -0.65 7.04
CA ILE A 70 25.95 -0.60 5.72
C ILE A 70 26.08 -1.98 5.06
N PHE A 71 24.93 -2.59 4.80
CA PHE A 71 24.81 -3.80 4.00
C PHE A 71 24.33 -3.40 2.60
N THR A 72 25.17 -3.58 1.59
CA THR A 72 24.79 -3.20 0.22
C THR A 72 24.45 -4.43 -0.60
N VAL A 73 23.29 -4.39 -1.26
CA VAL A 73 22.85 -5.42 -2.21
C VAL A 73 22.88 -4.82 -3.60
N TYR A 74 23.52 -5.51 -4.51
CA TYR A 74 23.58 -5.13 -5.93
C TYR A 74 22.71 -6.04 -6.76
N ALA A 75 21.70 -5.48 -7.44
CA ALA A 75 20.92 -6.18 -8.44
C ALA A 75 21.56 -5.97 -9.81
N LEU A 76 22.01 -7.04 -10.43
CA LEU A 76 22.71 -7.05 -11.73
C LEU A 76 21.82 -7.62 -12.84
N PRO A 77 22.14 -7.36 -14.12
CA PRO A 77 21.44 -8.00 -15.23
C PRO A 77 21.56 -9.52 -15.18
N GLY A 78 20.47 -10.21 -15.59
CA GLY A 78 20.42 -11.67 -15.60
C GLY A 78 20.12 -12.32 -14.24
N ASP A 79 19.39 -11.60 -13.38
CA ASP A 79 18.95 -12.08 -12.07
C ASP A 79 20.13 -12.53 -11.17
N ARG A 80 21.24 -11.83 -11.29
CA ARG A 80 22.43 -12.03 -10.47
C ARG A 80 22.45 -11.00 -9.35
N TYR A 81 22.83 -11.46 -8.17
CA TYR A 81 22.90 -10.62 -6.99
C TYR A 81 24.28 -10.69 -6.38
N LYS A 82 24.78 -9.54 -5.95
CA LYS A 82 25.99 -9.43 -5.16
C LYS A 82 25.71 -8.64 -3.91
N TRP A 83 26.47 -8.88 -2.88
CA TRP A 83 26.36 -8.14 -1.64
C TRP A 83 27.72 -7.83 -1.07
N ASN A 84 27.81 -6.78 -0.29
CA ASN A 84 28.96 -6.52 0.56
C ASN A 84 28.53 -5.92 1.89
N MET A 85 29.38 -6.06 2.87
CA MET A 85 29.24 -5.37 4.15
C MET A 85 30.37 -4.35 4.25
N SER A 86 30.03 -3.09 4.50
CA SER A 86 31.02 -2.01 4.57
C SER A 86 31.81 -1.83 3.26
N ASP A 87 33.13 -1.76 3.35
CA ASP A 87 34.05 -1.60 2.22
C ASP A 87 34.63 -2.95 1.71
N ASN A 88 34.05 -4.09 2.11
CA ASN A 88 34.49 -5.38 1.62
C ASN A 88 34.18 -5.56 0.13
N PRO A 89 34.96 -6.36 -0.61
CA PRO A 89 34.66 -6.64 -2.01
C PRO A 89 33.30 -7.34 -2.14
N PRO A 90 32.49 -7.02 -3.17
CA PRO A 90 31.20 -7.65 -3.38
C PRO A 90 31.33 -9.15 -3.65
N ALA A 91 30.62 -9.93 -2.86
CA ALA A 91 30.49 -11.38 -3.01
C ALA A 91 29.22 -11.72 -3.80
N GLU A 92 29.30 -12.70 -4.68
CA GLU A 92 28.14 -13.19 -5.41
C GLU A 92 27.32 -14.12 -4.50
N VAL A 93 26.01 -13.97 -4.55
CA VAL A 93 25.07 -14.79 -3.79
C VAL A 93 23.87 -15.13 -4.66
N PRO A 94 23.46 -16.40 -4.71
CA PRO A 94 22.19 -16.76 -5.31
C PRO A 94 21.02 -16.16 -4.51
N PHE A 95 19.94 -15.77 -5.18
CA PHE A 95 18.80 -15.11 -4.54
C PHE A 95 18.21 -15.90 -3.35
N ASN A 96 18.15 -17.20 -3.45
CA ASN A 96 17.64 -18.09 -2.40
C ASN A 96 18.47 -18.08 -1.09
N GLU A 97 19.75 -17.67 -1.16
CA GLU A 97 20.62 -17.56 0.01
C GLU A 97 20.72 -16.13 0.57
N LEU A 98 20.25 -15.15 -0.19
CA LEU A 98 20.26 -13.75 0.22
C LEU A 98 19.49 -13.50 1.53
N PRO A 99 18.30 -14.09 1.77
CA PRO A 99 17.55 -13.94 3.02
C PRO A 99 18.32 -14.48 4.22
N ALA A 100 18.97 -15.62 4.07
CA ALA A 100 19.77 -16.23 5.15
C ALA A 100 20.95 -15.35 5.53
N THR A 101 21.64 -14.79 4.53
CA THR A 101 22.77 -13.88 4.71
C THR A 101 22.32 -12.57 5.39
N LEU A 102 21.22 -11.96 4.93
CA LEU A 102 20.63 -10.77 5.55
C LEU A 102 20.24 -11.02 7.01
N LYS A 103 19.61 -12.15 7.27
CA LYS A 103 19.21 -12.54 8.64
C LYS A 103 20.43 -12.71 9.53
N GLN A 104 21.46 -13.37 9.07
CA GLN A 104 22.71 -13.59 9.83
C GLN A 104 23.37 -12.26 10.19
N GLU A 105 23.48 -11.33 9.25
CA GLU A 105 24.08 -10.03 9.50
C GLU A 105 23.19 -9.15 10.41
N ARG A 106 21.87 -9.18 10.22
CA ARG A 106 20.93 -8.51 11.12
C ARG A 106 21.06 -9.01 12.57
N ASP A 107 21.14 -10.33 12.76
CA ASP A 107 21.19 -10.93 14.10
C ASP A 107 22.50 -10.58 14.84
N LYS A 108 23.59 -10.28 14.10
CA LYS A 108 24.83 -9.75 14.68
C LYS A 108 24.67 -8.29 15.17
N ASN A 109 23.85 -7.47 14.50
CA ASN A 109 23.68 -6.04 14.78
C ASN A 109 22.22 -5.60 14.61
N PRO A 110 21.28 -6.02 15.47
CA PRO A 110 19.84 -5.93 15.21
C PRO A 110 19.28 -4.52 14.99
N ASN A 111 19.92 -3.49 15.54
CA ASN A 111 19.38 -2.11 15.48
C ASN A 111 20.25 -1.13 14.68
N ARG A 112 21.33 -1.58 14.05
CA ARG A 112 22.30 -0.68 13.40
C ARG A 112 22.43 -0.88 11.90
N ILE A 113 22.00 -2.02 11.36
CA ILE A 113 22.13 -2.31 9.94
C ILE A 113 21.17 -1.45 9.12
N VAL A 114 21.71 -0.83 8.09
CA VAL A 114 20.99 -0.16 7.02
C VAL A 114 21.29 -0.89 5.73
N VAL A 115 20.26 -1.33 5.03
CA VAL A 115 20.41 -2.00 3.74
C VAL A 115 20.35 -0.97 2.64
N VAL A 116 21.36 -0.94 1.79
CA VAL A 116 21.36 -0.10 0.59
C VAL A 116 21.22 -1.00 -0.64
N ILE A 117 20.16 -0.81 -1.39
CA ILE A 117 19.90 -1.55 -2.62
C ILE A 117 20.40 -0.71 -3.79
N LYS A 118 21.38 -1.21 -4.53
CA LYS A 118 21.92 -0.58 -5.73
C LYS A 118 21.53 -1.37 -6.96
N ILE A 119 20.88 -0.70 -7.89
CA ILE A 119 20.28 -1.35 -9.06
C ILE A 119 21.05 -0.95 -10.30
N HIS A 120 21.46 -1.95 -11.08
CA HIS A 120 22.05 -1.71 -12.39
C HIS A 120 20.97 -1.20 -13.36
N PRO A 121 21.24 -0.22 -14.23
CA PRO A 121 20.24 0.31 -15.17
C PRO A 121 19.60 -0.74 -16.08
N GLU A 122 20.31 -1.82 -16.39
CA GLU A 122 19.80 -2.94 -17.22
C GLU A 122 19.23 -4.10 -16.39
N ALA A 123 19.20 -3.99 -15.05
CA ALA A 123 18.55 -4.98 -14.21
C ALA A 123 17.04 -4.91 -14.38
N LYS A 124 16.38 -6.04 -14.27
CA LYS A 124 14.93 -6.11 -14.39
C LYS A 124 14.27 -5.50 -13.14
N PHE A 125 13.15 -4.82 -13.36
CA PHE A 125 12.40 -4.22 -12.26
C PHE A 125 11.98 -5.25 -11.19
N HIS A 126 11.60 -6.47 -11.60
CA HIS A 126 11.19 -7.49 -10.64
C HIS A 126 12.31 -7.86 -9.66
N SER A 127 13.59 -7.87 -10.09
CA SER A 127 14.71 -8.15 -9.19
C SER A 127 14.82 -7.16 -8.03
N MET A 128 14.40 -5.91 -8.25
CA MET A 128 14.29 -4.91 -7.18
C MET A 128 13.14 -5.24 -6.23
N VAL A 129 11.99 -5.57 -6.79
CA VAL A 129 10.79 -5.90 -5.99
C VAL A 129 11.06 -7.13 -5.12
N ASP A 130 11.65 -8.16 -5.69
CA ASP A 130 12.00 -9.40 -4.97
C ASP A 130 12.91 -9.13 -3.75
N ILE A 131 13.89 -8.22 -3.90
CA ILE A 131 14.75 -7.83 -2.77
C ILE A 131 13.94 -7.09 -1.69
N ILE A 132 13.04 -6.20 -2.09
CA ILE A 132 12.22 -5.41 -1.17
C ILE A 132 11.25 -6.32 -0.41
N ASP A 133 10.60 -7.26 -1.11
CA ASP A 133 9.69 -8.23 -0.51
C ASP A 133 10.41 -9.09 0.54
N GLU A 134 11.66 -9.48 0.26
CA GLU A 134 12.47 -10.22 1.20
C GLU A 134 12.84 -9.41 2.44
N LEU A 135 13.16 -8.12 2.26
CA LEU A 135 13.41 -7.22 3.39
C LEU A 135 12.18 -7.02 4.25
N ASP A 136 10.99 -6.93 3.65
CA ASP A 136 9.73 -6.84 4.40
C ASP A 136 9.42 -8.13 5.16
N ALA A 137 9.62 -9.29 4.53
CA ALA A 137 9.48 -10.59 5.18
C ALA A 137 10.41 -10.72 6.41
N LEU A 138 11.61 -10.18 6.32
CA LEU A 138 12.57 -10.11 7.42
C LEU A 138 12.30 -8.97 8.42
N LYS A 139 11.26 -8.14 8.20
CA LYS A 139 10.93 -6.96 9.02
C LYS A 139 12.06 -5.93 9.10
N MET A 140 12.84 -5.80 8.03
CA MET A 140 13.93 -4.83 7.93
C MET A 140 13.41 -3.53 7.33
N THR A 141 13.02 -2.58 8.18
CA THR A 141 12.43 -1.30 7.76
C THR A 141 13.46 -0.23 7.39
N ARG A 142 14.74 -0.46 7.68
CA ARG A 142 15.81 0.51 7.42
C ARG A 142 16.56 0.14 6.14
N PHE A 143 15.99 0.53 5.01
CA PHE A 143 16.64 0.37 3.71
C PHE A 143 16.55 1.63 2.87
N ALA A 144 17.44 1.77 1.90
CA ALA A 144 17.46 2.85 0.95
C ALA A 144 17.75 2.31 -0.46
N LEU A 145 17.13 2.92 -1.46
CA LEU A 145 17.41 2.67 -2.86
C LEU A 145 18.41 3.71 -3.36
N ALA A 146 19.45 3.27 -4.02
CA ALA A 146 20.43 4.15 -4.61
C ALA A 146 20.76 3.71 -6.05
N PRO A 147 21.01 4.64 -6.97
CA PRO A 147 21.52 4.28 -8.28
C PRO A 147 22.95 3.73 -8.13
N MET A 148 23.31 2.79 -8.99
CA MET A 148 24.67 2.26 -9.06
C MET A 148 25.63 3.31 -9.63
N THR A 149 26.69 3.62 -8.90
CA THR A 149 27.73 4.55 -9.35
C THR A 149 28.70 3.88 -10.32
N PRO A 150 29.48 4.64 -11.11
CA PRO A 150 30.52 4.06 -11.96
C PRO A 150 31.57 3.25 -11.19
N GLU A 151 31.83 3.62 -9.94
CA GLU A 151 32.75 2.88 -9.04
C GLU A 151 32.13 1.54 -8.62
N ASP A 152 30.84 1.52 -8.31
CA ASP A 152 30.12 0.29 -8.00
C ASP A 152 30.13 -0.68 -9.17
N LYS A 153 29.93 -0.19 -10.40
CA LYS A 153 29.98 -1.02 -11.60
C LYS A 153 31.33 -1.72 -11.76
N LYS A 154 32.42 -0.99 -11.51
CA LYS A 154 33.79 -1.56 -11.53
C LYS A 154 33.96 -2.60 -10.42
N ALA A 155 33.46 -2.32 -9.21
CA ALA A 155 33.57 -3.23 -8.06
C ALA A 155 32.81 -4.54 -8.27
N VAL A 156 31.64 -4.49 -8.90
CA VAL A 156 30.84 -5.70 -9.19
C VAL A 156 31.24 -6.39 -10.50
N GLY A 157 32.19 -5.82 -11.27
CA GLY A 157 32.65 -6.41 -12.53
C GLY A 157 31.58 -6.40 -13.63
N SER A 158 30.70 -5.39 -13.61
CA SER A 158 29.71 -5.16 -14.65
C SER A 158 30.26 -4.12 -15.64
N PRO A 159 30.15 -4.34 -16.97
CA PRO A 159 30.59 -3.39 -17.96
C PRO A 159 29.81 -2.08 -17.97
#